data_f925343fce3a01a14d936340de918ecd
#
_entry.id   f925343fce3a01a14d936340de918ecd
#
_cell.length_a   1.000
_cell.length_b   1.000
_cell.length_c   1.000
_cell.angle_alpha   90.00
_cell.angle_beta   90.00
_cell.angle_gamma   90.00
#
_symmetry.space_group_name_H-M   'P 1'
#
loop_
_entity.id
_entity.type
_entity.pdbx_description
1 polymer ?
#
loop_
_entity_poly.entity_id
_entity_poly.type
_entity_poly.pdbx_seq_one_letter_code
_entity_poly.pdbx_strand_id
1 'polypeptide(L)'
;RDIAESVKNTKELQKNIKKYISSNNGYIKDEYNYIREAIAKTINTINEIKNSKDEIDVLSKSELLKEYLKGLDVIATRRIDILIREKRIDKKMATSLLNDSYHANLIISRLISVSKVLWIQDLTIKELGEDYEASKNF
;
A
#
# COMPACT_ATOMS: atom_id res chain seq x y z
N ARG A 1 18.29 1.71 5.52
CA ARG A 1 17.68 3.01 5.81
C ARG A 1 17.30 3.13 7.27
N ASP A 2 17.59 4.27 7.81
CA ASP A 2 17.33 4.63 9.19
C ASP A 2 15.83 4.69 9.49
N ILE A 3 15.43 4.17 10.65
CA ILE A 3 14.03 4.24 11.13
C ILE A 3 13.59 5.69 11.27
N ALA A 4 14.48 6.59 11.73
CA ALA A 4 14.20 8.01 11.86
C ALA A 4 13.83 8.66 10.51
N GLU A 5 14.53 8.31 9.43
CA GLU A 5 14.21 8.78 8.07
C GLU A 5 12.84 8.27 7.60
N SER A 6 12.53 7.00 7.84
CA SER A 6 11.23 6.41 7.51
C SER A 6 10.08 7.10 8.25
N VAL A 7 10.26 7.41 9.53
CA VAL A 7 9.26 8.15 10.33
C VAL A 7 9.08 9.56 9.78
N LYS A 8 10.16 10.26 9.44
CA LYS A 8 10.12 11.59 8.83
C LYS A 8 9.33 11.58 7.52
N ASN A 9 9.62 10.64 6.63
CA ASN A 9 8.96 10.51 5.35
C ASN A 9 7.47 10.21 5.49
N THR A 10 7.09 9.37 6.45
CA THR A 10 5.69 9.07 6.74
C THR A 10 4.93 10.29 7.24
N LYS A 11 5.54 11.09 8.11
CA LYS A 11 4.95 12.36 8.59
C LYS A 11 4.78 13.38 7.48
N GLU A 12 5.77 13.50 6.60
CA GLU A 12 5.73 14.37 5.43
C GLU A 12 4.59 13.96 4.48
N LEU A 13 4.48 12.68 4.18
CA LEU A 13 3.40 12.12 3.36
C LEU A 13 2.03 12.44 3.98
N GLN A 14 1.87 12.21 5.28
CA GLN A 14 0.62 12.51 5.99
C GLN A 14 0.25 13.98 5.91
N LYS A 15 1.22 14.86 6.10
CA LYS A 15 1.05 16.31 6.00
C LYS A 15 0.59 16.71 4.60
N ASN A 16 1.24 16.18 3.56
CA ASN A 16 0.92 16.49 2.17
C ASN A 16 -0.45 15.92 1.76
N ILE A 17 -0.82 14.73 2.21
CA ILE A 17 -2.16 14.19 2.00
C ILE A 17 -3.21 15.17 2.56
N LYS A 18 -3.07 15.59 3.81
CA LYS A 18 -4.01 16.55 4.43
C LYS A 18 -4.09 17.86 3.66
N LYS A 19 -2.94 18.38 3.21
CA LYS A 19 -2.87 19.62 2.44
C LYS A 19 -3.61 19.51 1.11
N TYR A 20 -3.33 18.47 0.33
CA TYR A 20 -3.78 18.37 -1.05
C TYR A 20 -5.21 17.82 -1.21
N ILE A 21 -5.71 17.01 -0.30
CA ILE A 21 -7.13 16.60 -0.31
C ILE A 21 -8.08 17.77 -0.06
N SER A 22 -7.57 18.88 0.52
CA SER A 22 -8.32 20.13 0.73
C SER A 22 -8.05 21.18 -0.36
N SER A 23 -7.28 20.83 -1.38
CA SER A 23 -6.92 21.74 -2.45
C SER A 23 -8.11 22.09 -3.35
N ASN A 24 -8.13 23.32 -3.87
CA ASN A 24 -9.08 23.74 -4.91
C ASN A 24 -8.69 23.18 -6.29
N ASN A 25 -7.47 22.69 -6.46
CA ASN A 25 -7.04 22.01 -7.67
C ASN A 25 -7.53 20.56 -7.64
N GLY A 26 -8.56 20.25 -8.42
CA GLY A 26 -9.18 18.93 -8.48
C GLY A 26 -8.22 17.81 -8.92
N TYR A 27 -7.26 18.13 -9.78
CA TYR A 27 -6.31 17.15 -10.29
C TYR A 27 -5.36 16.64 -9.19
N ILE A 28 -4.76 17.56 -8.43
CA ILE A 28 -3.88 17.17 -7.32
C ILE A 28 -4.68 16.51 -6.17
N LYS A 29 -5.88 17.01 -5.92
CA LYS A 29 -6.79 16.42 -4.93
C LYS A 29 -7.09 14.96 -5.26
N ASP A 30 -7.42 14.65 -6.51
CA ASP A 30 -7.73 13.29 -6.95
C ASP A 30 -6.54 12.36 -6.80
N GLU A 31 -5.34 12.81 -7.14
CA GLU A 31 -4.12 12.01 -6.97
C GLU A 31 -3.82 11.69 -5.49
N TYR A 32 -3.97 12.66 -4.61
CA TYR A 32 -3.76 12.43 -3.17
C TYR A 32 -4.88 11.61 -2.52
N ASN A 33 -6.11 11.74 -2.98
CA ASN A 33 -7.20 10.85 -2.58
C ASN A 33 -6.90 9.40 -2.99
N TYR A 34 -6.34 9.20 -4.19
CA TYR A 34 -5.92 7.88 -4.65
C TYR A 34 -4.86 7.26 -3.72
N ILE A 35 -3.83 8.03 -3.35
CA ILE A 35 -2.78 7.58 -2.41
C ILE A 35 -3.41 7.18 -1.07
N ARG A 36 -4.24 8.04 -0.50
CA ARG A 36 -4.92 7.78 0.78
C ARG A 36 -5.77 6.51 0.73
N GLU A 37 -6.56 6.37 -0.31
CA GLU A 37 -7.41 5.20 -0.51
C GLU A 37 -6.61 3.92 -0.73
N ALA A 38 -5.53 3.98 -1.49
CA ALA A 38 -4.66 2.83 -1.72
C ALA A 38 -4.05 2.31 -0.42
N ILE A 39 -3.60 3.19 0.47
CA ILE A 39 -3.07 2.82 1.79
C ILE A 39 -4.18 2.18 2.65
N ALA A 40 -5.34 2.83 2.73
CA ALA A 40 -6.47 2.35 3.54
C ALA A 40 -6.98 0.98 3.03
N LYS A 41 -7.16 0.83 1.73
CA LYS A 41 -7.60 -0.42 1.11
C LYS A 41 -6.56 -1.53 1.29
N THR A 42 -5.27 -1.21 1.25
CA THR A 42 -4.20 -2.17 1.52
C THR A 42 -4.30 -2.72 2.93
N ILE A 43 -4.44 -1.86 3.92
CA ILE A 43 -4.58 -2.28 5.33
C ILE A 43 -5.81 -3.16 5.51
N ASN A 44 -6.96 -2.77 4.96
CA ASN A 44 -8.20 -3.54 5.04
C ASN A 44 -8.07 -4.90 4.34
N THR A 45 -7.47 -4.93 3.15
CA THR A 45 -7.28 -6.16 2.38
C THR A 45 -6.35 -7.14 3.10
N ILE A 46 -5.27 -6.65 3.71
CA ILE A 46 -4.37 -7.45 4.53
C ILE A 46 -5.11 -8.07 5.72
N ASN A 47 -5.96 -7.29 6.38
CA ASN A 47 -6.80 -7.81 7.48
C ASN A 47 -7.77 -8.90 7.01
N GLU A 48 -8.38 -8.73 5.85
CA GLU A 48 -9.25 -9.73 5.25
C GLU A 48 -8.51 -11.02 4.91
N ILE A 49 -7.30 -10.91 4.34
CA ILE A 49 -6.42 -12.05 4.05
C ILE A 49 -6.09 -12.82 5.33
N LYS A 50 -5.73 -12.09 6.39
CA LYS A 50 -5.39 -12.66 7.70
C LYS A 50 -6.55 -13.49 8.27
N ASN A 51 -7.79 -13.06 8.06
CA ASN A 51 -8.99 -13.68 8.58
C ASN A 51 -9.62 -14.70 7.61
N SER A 52 -9.11 -14.81 6.39
CA SER A 52 -9.64 -15.74 5.38
C SER A 52 -9.13 -17.17 5.63
N LYS A 53 -10.02 -18.14 5.42
CA LYS A 53 -9.71 -19.58 5.45
C LYS A 53 -9.71 -20.20 4.06
N ASP A 54 -9.98 -19.42 3.03
CA ASP A 54 -10.08 -19.88 1.65
C ASP A 54 -8.87 -19.38 0.84
N GLU A 55 -8.10 -20.31 0.31
CA GLU A 55 -6.90 -20.00 -0.51
C GLU A 55 -7.23 -19.20 -1.77
N ILE A 56 -8.37 -19.47 -2.40
CA ILE A 56 -8.81 -18.75 -3.61
C ILE A 56 -9.08 -17.28 -3.26
N ASP A 57 -9.73 -17.02 -2.14
CA ASP A 57 -10.00 -15.69 -1.63
C ASP A 57 -8.69 -14.94 -1.32
N VAL A 58 -7.73 -15.60 -0.68
CA VAL A 58 -6.40 -15.04 -0.40
C VAL A 58 -5.67 -14.67 -1.68
N LEU A 59 -5.69 -15.54 -2.69
CA LEU A 59 -5.04 -15.26 -3.98
C LEU A 59 -5.69 -14.06 -4.69
N SER A 60 -7.03 -14.01 -4.72
CA SER A 60 -7.77 -12.90 -5.31
C SER A 60 -7.45 -11.57 -4.65
N LYS A 61 -7.42 -11.53 -3.32
CA LYS A 61 -7.07 -10.33 -2.56
C LYS A 61 -5.61 -9.93 -2.71
N SER A 62 -4.71 -10.90 -2.84
CA SER A 62 -3.30 -10.64 -3.12
C SER A 62 -3.09 -9.96 -4.47
N GLU A 63 -3.87 -10.34 -5.48
CA GLU A 63 -3.84 -9.66 -6.79
C GLU A 63 -4.36 -8.21 -6.69
N LEU A 64 -5.38 -7.94 -5.87
CA LEU A 64 -5.83 -6.57 -5.60
C LEU A 64 -4.72 -5.69 -5.02
N LEU A 65 -3.92 -6.22 -4.11
CA LEU A 65 -2.79 -5.49 -3.52
C LEU A 65 -1.76 -5.11 -4.59
N LYS A 66 -1.50 -5.98 -5.54
CA LYS A 66 -0.60 -5.70 -6.67
C LYS A 66 -1.16 -4.58 -7.57
N GLU A 67 -2.46 -4.57 -7.80
CA GLU A 67 -3.12 -3.50 -8.56
C GLU A 67 -3.01 -2.14 -7.88
N TYR A 68 -3.15 -2.08 -6.55
CA TYR A 68 -2.95 -0.84 -5.81
C TYR A 68 -1.53 -0.30 -5.97
N LEU A 69 -0.52 -1.18 -5.92
CA LEU A 69 0.88 -0.80 -6.15
C LEU A 69 1.12 -0.23 -7.54
N LYS A 70 0.60 -0.90 -8.57
CA LYS A 70 0.73 -0.43 -9.96
C LYS A 70 0.12 0.96 -10.14
N GLY A 71 -1.05 1.19 -9.56
CA GLY A 71 -1.74 2.47 -9.65
C GLY A 71 -1.01 3.63 -8.97
N LEU A 72 -0.15 3.36 -7.99
CA LEU A 72 0.67 4.38 -7.32
C LEU A 72 1.88 4.83 -8.14
N ASP A 73 2.27 4.09 -9.16
CA ASP A 73 3.40 4.47 -10.01
C ASP A 73 2.96 5.52 -11.04
N VAL A 74 3.02 6.79 -10.63
CA VAL A 74 2.58 7.93 -11.47
C VAL A 74 3.48 8.15 -12.68
N ILE A 75 4.72 7.64 -12.64
CA ILE A 75 5.65 7.69 -13.78
C ILE A 75 5.28 6.60 -14.80
N ALA A 76 5.18 5.35 -14.38
CA ALA A 76 4.85 4.23 -15.27
C ALA A 76 3.47 4.37 -15.90
N THR A 77 2.50 4.91 -15.18
CA THR A 77 1.16 5.20 -15.69
C THR A 77 1.10 6.46 -16.55
N ARG A 78 2.18 7.19 -16.66
CA ARG A 78 2.30 8.48 -17.36
C ARG A 78 1.36 9.60 -16.85
N ARG A 79 0.71 9.41 -15.73
CA ARG A 79 -0.20 10.43 -15.18
C ARG A 79 0.51 11.73 -14.88
N ILE A 80 1.70 11.65 -14.25
CA ILE A 80 2.48 12.85 -13.91
C ILE A 80 2.89 13.63 -15.16
N ASP A 81 3.31 12.94 -16.22
CA ASP A 81 3.69 13.55 -17.48
C ASP A 81 2.51 14.30 -18.12
N ILE A 82 1.34 13.69 -18.13
CA ILE A 82 0.11 14.30 -18.65
C ILE A 82 -0.27 15.55 -17.86
N LEU A 83 -0.26 15.45 -16.53
CA LEU A 83 -0.63 16.57 -15.66
C LEU A 83 0.30 17.78 -15.82
N ILE A 84 1.60 17.52 -15.97
CA ILE A 84 2.60 18.59 -16.22
C ILE A 84 2.43 19.16 -17.61
N ARG A 85 2.34 18.34 -18.63
CA ARG A 85 2.24 18.75 -20.03
C ARG A 85 0.99 19.58 -20.30
N GLU A 86 -0.11 19.19 -19.71
CA GLU A 86 -1.39 19.92 -19.82
C GLU A 86 -1.51 21.07 -18.84
N LYS A 87 -0.46 21.37 -18.07
CA LYS A 87 -0.42 22.46 -17.08
C LYS A 87 -1.55 22.37 -16.04
N ARG A 88 -1.93 21.16 -15.66
CA ARG A 88 -2.99 20.90 -14.66
C ARG A 88 -2.49 21.09 -13.24
N ILE A 89 -1.20 20.83 -13.01
CA ILE A 89 -0.52 21.02 -11.73
C ILE A 89 0.76 21.83 -11.94
N ASP A 90 1.19 22.52 -10.89
CA ASP A 90 2.44 23.28 -10.93
C ASP A 90 3.65 22.39 -10.56
N LYS A 91 4.85 22.96 -10.69
CA LYS A 91 6.11 22.24 -10.41
C LYS A 91 6.20 21.74 -8.97
N LYS A 92 5.72 22.53 -8.01
CA LYS A 92 5.73 22.16 -6.59
C LYS A 92 4.81 20.96 -6.32
N MET A 93 3.62 20.99 -6.89
CA MET A 93 2.67 19.87 -6.82
C MET A 93 3.23 18.62 -7.47
N ALA A 94 3.86 18.75 -8.63
CA ALA A 94 4.48 17.62 -9.33
C ALA A 94 5.60 16.98 -8.51
N THR A 95 6.47 17.77 -7.92
CA THR A 95 7.57 17.29 -7.07
C THR A 95 7.04 16.58 -5.83
N SER A 96 6.04 17.18 -5.16
CA SER A 96 5.38 16.55 -4.01
C SER A 96 4.75 15.22 -4.39
N LEU A 97 4.00 15.18 -5.49
CA LEU A 97 3.31 13.98 -5.95
C LEU A 97 4.28 12.84 -6.27
N LEU A 98 5.40 13.14 -6.94
CA LEU A 98 6.44 12.15 -7.22
C LEU A 98 7.01 11.53 -5.95
N ASN A 99 7.39 12.37 -4.99
CA ASN A 99 7.96 11.93 -3.73
C ASN A 99 6.95 11.14 -2.89
N ASP A 100 5.74 11.65 -2.78
CA ASP A 100 4.69 11.03 -1.94
C ASP A 100 4.19 9.73 -2.54
N SER A 101 4.06 9.62 -3.86
CA SER A 101 3.72 8.37 -4.54
C SER A 101 4.80 7.31 -4.33
N TYR A 102 6.07 7.70 -4.39
CA TYR A 102 7.19 6.80 -4.11
C TYR A 102 7.15 6.29 -2.66
N HIS A 103 6.97 7.18 -1.69
CA HIS A 103 6.89 6.81 -0.27
C HIS A 103 5.67 5.94 0.03
N ALA A 104 4.52 6.25 -0.56
CA ALA A 104 3.32 5.42 -0.43
C ALA A 104 3.53 4.02 -0.98
N ASN A 105 4.19 3.91 -2.14
CA ASN A 105 4.55 2.61 -2.73
C ASN A 105 5.45 1.80 -1.79
N LEU A 106 6.46 2.43 -1.19
CA LEU A 106 7.32 1.76 -0.20
C LEU A 106 6.55 1.28 1.03
N ILE A 107 5.65 2.10 1.57
CA ILE A 107 4.83 1.75 2.73
C ILE A 107 3.98 0.52 2.40
N ILE A 108 3.25 0.56 1.29
CA ILE A 108 2.38 -0.55 0.86
C ILE A 108 3.18 -1.82 0.60
N SER A 109 4.31 -1.71 -0.09
CA SER A 109 5.20 -2.85 -0.37
C SER A 109 5.70 -3.52 0.92
N ARG A 110 6.07 -2.73 1.91
CA ARG A 110 6.50 -3.23 3.23
C ARG A 110 5.38 -3.89 4.01
N LEU A 111 4.18 -3.29 4.00
CA LEU A 111 3.00 -3.88 4.63
C LEU A 111 2.67 -5.25 4.01
N ILE A 112 2.72 -5.36 2.70
CA ILE A 112 2.48 -6.60 1.98
C ILE A 112 3.54 -7.65 2.36
N SER A 113 4.81 -7.28 2.38
CA SER A 113 5.92 -8.18 2.73
C SER A 113 5.80 -8.71 4.13
N VAL A 114 5.49 -7.84 5.10
CA VAL A 114 5.30 -8.24 6.51
C VAL A 114 4.09 -9.18 6.63
N SER A 115 2.99 -8.88 5.96
CA SER A 115 1.78 -9.71 6.02
C SER A 115 2.01 -11.11 5.45
N LYS A 116 2.79 -11.24 4.37
CA LYS A 116 3.17 -12.54 3.80
C LYS A 116 3.99 -13.39 4.77
N VAL A 117 4.97 -12.78 5.43
CA VAL A 117 5.81 -13.47 6.43
C VAL A 117 4.96 -13.97 7.59
N LEU A 118 4.10 -13.12 8.15
CA LEU A 118 3.22 -13.49 9.26
C LEU A 118 2.23 -14.59 8.86
N TRP A 119 1.68 -14.55 7.67
CA TRP A 119 0.76 -15.57 7.17
C TRP A 119 1.45 -16.95 7.02
N ILE A 120 2.67 -16.97 6.46
CA ILE A 120 3.48 -18.19 6.34
C ILE A 120 3.80 -18.78 7.72
N GLN A 121 4.20 -17.95 8.69
CA GLN A 121 4.46 -18.38 10.05
C GLN A 121 3.22 -18.97 10.72
N ASP A 122 2.06 -18.36 10.54
CA ASP A 122 0.79 -18.82 11.08
C ASP A 122 0.41 -20.20 10.52
N LEU A 123 0.57 -20.41 9.21
CA LEU A 123 0.37 -21.72 8.57
C LEU A 123 1.32 -22.78 9.14
N THR A 124 2.59 -22.47 9.29
CA THR A 124 3.60 -23.38 9.84
C THR A 124 3.25 -23.79 11.27
N ILE A 125 2.83 -22.85 12.10
CA ILE A 125 2.40 -23.11 13.48
C ILE A 125 1.17 -24.02 13.51
N LYS A 126 0.20 -23.80 12.63
CA LYS A 126 -0.99 -24.66 12.51
C LYS A 126 -0.65 -26.07 12.09
N GLU A 127 0.21 -26.25 11.09
CA GLU A 127 0.68 -27.57 10.64
C GLU A 127 1.37 -28.32 11.76
N LEU A 128 2.27 -27.68 12.50
CA LEU A 128 2.94 -28.28 13.65
C LEU A 128 1.98 -28.68 14.76
N GLY A 129 0.94 -27.88 15.01
CA GLY A 129 -0.12 -28.18 15.97
C GLY A 129 -0.94 -29.39 15.56
N GLU A 130 -1.31 -29.50 14.29
CA GLU A 130 -2.03 -30.65 13.75
C GLU A 130 -1.21 -31.94 13.84
N ASP A 131 0.06 -31.90 13.49
CA ASP A 131 0.98 -33.04 13.62
C ASP A 131 1.12 -33.51 15.08
N TYR A 132 1.17 -32.55 16.01
CA TYR A 132 1.23 -32.87 17.44
C TYR A 132 -0.05 -33.56 17.94
N GLU A 133 -1.23 -33.04 17.54
CA GLU A 133 -2.50 -33.68 17.89
C GLU A 133 -2.65 -35.07 17.25
N ALA A 134 -2.25 -35.23 16.00
CA ALA A 134 -2.25 -36.52 15.32
C ALA A 134 -1.34 -37.54 16.04
N SER A 135 -0.17 -37.13 16.56
CA SER A 135 0.76 -37.97 17.27
C SER A 135 0.22 -38.46 18.61
N LYS A 136 -0.69 -37.73 19.27
CA LYS A 136 -1.32 -38.14 20.53
C LYS A 136 -2.31 -39.31 20.38
N ASN A 137 -2.84 -39.51 19.18
CA ASN A 137 -3.84 -40.55 18.91
C ASN A 137 -3.23 -41.90 18.53
N PHE A 138 -1.92 -42.01 18.57
CA PHE A 138 -1.17 -43.24 18.47
C PHE A 138 -0.67 -43.68 19.84
#